data_ff25c36c5777cd5c6e547f5f7c335bc8
#
_entry.id   ff25c36c5777cd5c6e547f5f7c335bc8
#
_cell.length_a   1.000
_cell.length_b   1.000
_cell.length_c   1.000
_cell.angle_alpha   90.00
_cell.angle_beta   90.00
_cell.angle_gamma   90.00
#
_symmetry.space_group_name_H-M   'P 1'
#
loop_
_entity.id
_entity.type
_entity.pdbx_description
1 polymer ?
#
loop_
_entity_poly.entity_id
_entity_poly.type
_entity_poly.pdbx_seq_one_letter_code
_entity_poly.pdbx_strand_id
1 'polypeptide(L)'
;MTNTQEIKTVSFEEYRRELSKLQRKYGRGNSHVEVFAMDSIYEDSGIQMGVNWASIGTVSPEKAEEFARTLSEAIEDCKNFKYNGYVIDWTAPFKVQKNH
;
A
#
# COMPACT_ATOMS: atom_id res chain seq x y z
N MET A 1 -8.69 33.27 -0.59
CA MET A 1 -8.33 32.43 0.55
C MET A 1 -7.53 31.26 0.06
N THR A 2 -6.26 31.28 0.36
CA THR A 2 -5.38 30.25 -0.05
C THR A 2 -5.49 29.11 0.95
N ASN A 3 -6.03 28.00 0.50
CA ASN A 3 -5.91 26.78 1.25
C ASN A 3 -4.47 26.32 1.14
N THR A 4 -3.69 26.66 2.15
CA THR A 4 -2.44 26.01 2.30
C THR A 4 -2.72 24.60 2.73
N GLN A 5 -2.79 23.70 1.78
CA GLN A 5 -2.75 22.30 2.10
C GLN A 5 -1.38 22.02 2.68
N GLU A 6 -1.38 21.66 3.94
CA GLU A 6 -0.16 21.13 4.52
C GLU A 6 0.25 19.91 3.73
N ILE A 7 1.43 19.98 3.12
CA ILE A 7 1.99 18.82 2.46
C ILE A 7 2.35 17.84 3.57
N LYS A 8 1.59 16.77 3.65
CA LYS A 8 1.87 15.71 4.59
C LYS A 8 3.03 14.88 4.07
N THR A 9 4.10 14.88 4.82
CA THR A 9 5.28 14.11 4.44
C THR A 9 5.55 13.02 5.47
N VAL A 10 6.22 11.99 5.03
CA VAL A 10 6.62 10.86 5.86
C VAL A 10 7.98 10.39 5.40
N SER A 11 8.81 9.93 6.33
CA SER A 11 10.10 9.39 5.94
C SER A 11 9.91 8.10 5.15
N PHE A 12 10.84 7.86 4.22
CA PHE A 12 10.81 6.63 3.42
C PHE A 12 10.84 5.38 4.30
N GLU A 13 11.66 5.41 5.33
CA GLU A 13 11.79 4.28 6.25
C GLU A 13 10.47 3.96 6.95
N GLU A 14 9.78 4.98 7.44
CA GLU A 14 8.51 4.79 8.12
C GLU A 14 7.43 4.31 7.16
N TYR A 15 7.34 4.91 5.98
CA TYR A 15 6.39 4.49 4.95
C TYR A 15 6.62 3.03 4.57
N ARG A 16 7.87 2.67 4.31
CA ARG A 16 8.25 1.31 3.93
C ARG A 16 7.88 0.30 5.00
N ARG A 17 8.08 0.64 6.25
CA ARG A 17 7.74 -0.24 7.36
C ARG A 17 6.26 -0.56 7.41
N GLU A 18 5.42 0.46 7.29
CA GLU A 18 3.98 0.27 7.33
C GLU A 18 3.47 -0.45 6.08
N LEU A 19 4.01 -0.09 4.92
CA LEU A 19 3.68 -0.79 3.67
C LEU A 19 4.03 -2.28 3.75
N SER A 20 5.20 -2.60 4.30
CA SER A 20 5.64 -3.99 4.44
C SER A 20 4.70 -4.81 5.32
N LYS A 21 4.15 -4.21 6.37
CA LYS A 21 3.16 -4.88 7.21
C LYS A 21 1.92 -5.25 6.41
N LEU A 22 1.43 -4.32 5.62
CA LEU A 22 0.25 -4.54 4.81
C LEU A 22 0.52 -5.58 3.71
N GLN A 23 1.67 -5.50 3.07
CA GLN A 23 2.06 -6.46 2.04
C GLN A 23 2.15 -7.88 2.58
N ARG A 24 2.66 -8.04 3.80
CA ARG A 24 2.75 -9.36 4.42
C ARG A 24 1.39 -9.97 4.73
N LYS A 25 0.39 -9.13 4.95
CA LYS A 25 -0.96 -9.61 5.21
C LYS A 25 -1.56 -10.30 3.97
N TYR A 26 -1.28 -9.79 2.79
CA TYR A 26 -1.92 -10.25 1.54
C TYR A 26 -1.01 -11.06 0.63
N GLY A 27 0.26 -10.80 0.63
CA GLY A 27 1.20 -11.39 -0.32
C GLY A 27 1.68 -12.80 0.00
N ARG A 28 0.98 -13.54 0.84
CA ARG A 28 1.44 -14.86 1.27
C ARG A 28 0.65 -16.01 0.67
N GLY A 29 1.40 -17.01 0.26
CA GLY A 29 0.82 -18.31 -0.09
C GLY A 29 -0.12 -18.24 -1.27
N ASN A 30 -1.35 -18.71 -1.06
CA ASN A 30 -2.35 -18.81 -2.11
C ASN A 30 -3.15 -17.52 -2.30
N SER A 31 -2.75 -16.44 -1.69
CA SER A 31 -3.41 -15.18 -1.90
C SER A 31 -3.06 -14.67 -3.31
N HIS A 32 -4.07 -14.43 -4.11
CA HIS A 32 -3.92 -13.86 -5.44
C HIS A 32 -4.04 -12.34 -5.41
N VAL A 33 -4.00 -11.77 -4.22
CA VAL A 33 -4.17 -10.34 -3.99
C VAL A 33 -2.88 -9.81 -3.40
N GLU A 34 -2.40 -8.70 -3.94
CA GLU A 34 -1.21 -8.01 -3.45
C GLU A 34 -1.51 -6.53 -3.34
N VAL A 35 -0.84 -5.87 -2.42
CA VAL A 35 -0.97 -4.41 -2.28
C VAL A 35 0.37 -3.76 -2.55
N PHE A 36 0.33 -2.61 -3.20
CA PHE A 36 1.54 -1.88 -3.60
C PHE A 36 1.31 -0.39 -3.48
N ALA A 37 2.39 0.32 -3.28
CA ALA A 37 2.37 1.76 -3.44
C ALA A 37 2.37 2.08 -4.93
N MET A 38 1.49 2.98 -5.34
CA MET A 38 1.44 3.49 -6.69
C MET A 38 1.96 4.91 -6.69
N ASP A 39 2.89 5.20 -7.59
CA ASP A 39 3.33 6.57 -7.78
C ASP A 39 2.19 7.39 -8.37
N SER A 40 1.92 8.51 -7.75
CA SER A 40 0.96 9.42 -8.32
C SER A 40 1.58 10.11 -9.54
N ILE A 41 0.80 10.21 -10.60
CA ILE A 41 1.20 11.01 -11.77
C ILE A 41 1.05 12.50 -11.49
N TYR A 42 0.43 12.86 -10.38
CA TYR A 42 0.26 14.24 -9.96
C TYR A 42 1.06 14.46 -8.68
N GLU A 43 1.96 15.41 -8.72
CA GLU A 43 2.84 15.72 -7.59
C GLU A 43 2.08 16.04 -6.31
N ASP A 44 0.87 16.57 -6.45
CA ASP A 44 0.07 17.04 -5.32
C ASP A 44 -0.69 15.94 -4.60
N SER A 45 -0.79 14.76 -5.19
CA SER A 45 -1.64 13.71 -4.64
C SER A 45 -0.89 12.67 -3.83
N GLY A 46 0.43 12.74 -3.82
CA GLY A 46 1.25 11.80 -3.06
C GLY A 46 1.13 10.37 -3.56
N ILE A 47 1.68 9.46 -2.78
CA ILE A 47 1.66 8.04 -3.12
C ILE A 47 0.32 7.46 -2.71
N GLN A 48 -0.31 6.77 -3.65
CA GLN A 48 -1.57 6.08 -3.42
C GLN A 48 -1.33 4.59 -3.26
N MET A 49 -2.19 3.94 -2.51
CA MET A 49 -2.13 2.49 -2.38
C MET A 49 -2.97 1.84 -3.47
N GLY A 50 -2.43 0.81 -4.08
CA GLY A 50 -3.11 0.06 -5.11
C GLY A 50 -3.26 -1.40 -4.75
N VAL A 51 -4.26 -2.04 -5.34
CA VAL A 51 -4.49 -3.47 -5.19
C VAL A 51 -4.26 -4.13 -6.53
N ASN A 52 -3.43 -5.15 -6.52
CA ASN A 52 -3.20 -5.98 -7.69
C ASN A 52 -3.75 -7.36 -7.41
N TRP A 53 -4.42 -7.96 -8.39
CA TRP A 53 -4.92 -9.30 -8.27
C TRP A 53 -4.53 -10.12 -9.49
N ALA A 54 -4.26 -11.40 -9.28
CA ALA A 54 -3.97 -12.32 -10.36
C ALA A 54 -5.22 -13.07 -10.75
N SER A 55 -5.27 -13.53 -11.99
CA SER A 55 -6.35 -14.43 -12.43
C SER A 55 -6.21 -15.74 -11.67
N ILE A 56 -7.30 -16.19 -11.07
CA ILE A 56 -7.34 -17.48 -10.36
C ILE A 56 -7.86 -18.61 -11.24
N GLY A 57 -8.21 -18.31 -12.49
CA GLY A 57 -8.72 -19.32 -13.42
C GLY A 57 -10.12 -19.78 -13.06
N THR A 58 -10.43 -21.02 -13.43
CA THR A 58 -11.72 -21.61 -13.12
C THR A 58 -11.65 -22.30 -11.76
N VAL A 59 -12.44 -21.82 -10.83
CA VAL A 59 -12.47 -22.34 -9.45
C VAL A 59 -13.91 -22.58 -9.02
N SER A 60 -14.07 -23.30 -7.91
CA SER A 60 -15.39 -23.52 -7.33
C SER A 60 -16.01 -22.20 -6.86
N PRO A 61 -17.35 -22.14 -6.74
CA PRO A 61 -17.99 -20.95 -6.20
C PRO A 61 -17.50 -20.56 -4.80
N GLU A 62 -17.22 -21.54 -3.95
CA GLU A 62 -16.71 -21.30 -2.61
C GLU A 62 -15.32 -20.66 -2.64
N LYS A 63 -14.47 -21.14 -3.55
CA LYS A 63 -13.14 -20.57 -3.71
C LYS A 63 -13.20 -19.16 -4.28
N ALA A 64 -14.13 -18.91 -5.20
CA ALA A 64 -14.37 -17.58 -5.75
C ALA A 64 -14.84 -16.60 -4.66
N GLU A 65 -15.71 -17.06 -3.76
CA GLU A 65 -16.16 -16.22 -2.64
C GLU A 65 -15.02 -15.87 -1.70
N GLU A 66 -14.15 -16.83 -1.42
CA GLU A 66 -12.98 -16.61 -0.58
C GLU A 66 -12.06 -15.55 -1.20
N PHE A 67 -11.80 -15.67 -2.49
CA PHE A 67 -10.99 -14.69 -3.21
C PHE A 67 -11.64 -13.31 -3.18
N ALA A 68 -12.95 -13.25 -3.43
CA ALA A 68 -13.69 -11.98 -3.43
C ALA A 68 -13.62 -11.31 -2.06
N ARG A 69 -13.70 -12.10 -0.99
CA ARG A 69 -13.58 -11.59 0.38
C ARG A 69 -12.20 -11.00 0.64
N THR A 70 -11.16 -11.72 0.25
CA THR A 70 -9.79 -11.26 0.39
C THR A 70 -9.55 -9.97 -0.40
N LEU A 71 -10.05 -9.91 -1.62
CA LEU A 71 -9.93 -8.71 -2.46
C LEU A 71 -10.65 -7.53 -1.82
N SER A 72 -11.86 -7.74 -1.33
CA SER A 72 -12.65 -6.69 -0.68
C SER A 72 -11.94 -6.15 0.57
N GLU A 73 -11.38 -7.05 1.37
CA GLU A 73 -10.61 -6.67 2.55
C GLU A 73 -9.37 -5.86 2.19
N ALA A 74 -8.65 -6.28 1.15
CA ALA A 74 -7.47 -5.57 0.70
C ALA A 74 -7.81 -4.16 0.21
N ILE A 75 -8.90 -4.02 -0.51
CA ILE A 75 -9.38 -2.71 -0.97
C ILE A 75 -9.64 -1.79 0.22
N GLU A 76 -10.33 -2.30 1.23
CA GLU A 76 -10.64 -1.51 2.42
C GLU A 76 -9.37 -1.11 3.17
N ASP A 77 -8.44 -2.04 3.34
CA ASP A 77 -7.18 -1.76 4.01
C ASP A 77 -6.36 -0.72 3.25
N CYS A 78 -6.37 -0.77 1.93
CA CYS A 78 -5.67 0.22 1.12
C CYS A 78 -6.30 1.62 1.27
N LYS A 79 -7.63 1.69 1.30
CA LYS A 79 -8.31 2.97 1.53
C LYS A 79 -7.96 3.57 2.88
N ASN A 80 -7.79 2.73 3.88
CA ASN A 80 -7.51 3.14 5.26
C ASN A 80 -6.03 3.18 5.60
N PHE A 81 -5.16 2.96 4.63
CA PHE A 81 -3.72 2.97 4.87
C PHE A 81 -3.29 4.34 5.39
N LYS A 82 -2.57 4.30 6.52
CA LYS A 82 -2.22 5.51 7.28
C LYS A 82 -1.56 6.60 6.44
N TYR A 83 -0.69 6.21 5.52
CA TYR A 83 0.09 7.14 4.72
C TYR A 83 -0.39 7.26 3.27
N ASN A 84 -1.62 6.89 3.02
CA ASN A 84 -2.20 7.03 1.70
C ASN A 84 -2.32 8.53 1.36
N GLY A 85 -1.77 8.93 0.22
CA GLY A 85 -1.73 10.33 -0.19
C GLY A 85 -0.56 11.14 0.39
N TYR A 86 0.32 10.51 1.15
CA TYR A 86 1.49 11.18 1.69
C TYR A 86 2.61 11.28 0.65
N VAL A 87 3.41 12.31 0.79
CA VAL A 87 4.64 12.48 0.00
C VAL A 87 5.81 11.95 0.79
N ILE A 88 6.70 11.21 0.14
CA ILE A 88 7.89 10.70 0.82
C ILE A 88 8.94 11.78 0.86
N ASP A 89 9.45 12.02 2.04
CA ASP A 89 10.58 12.92 2.24
C ASP A 89 11.88 12.17 1.98
N TRP A 90 12.38 12.31 0.77
CA TRP A 90 13.62 11.65 0.36
C TRP A 90 14.87 12.29 0.96
N THR A 91 14.72 13.49 1.55
CA THR A 91 15.84 14.18 2.16
C THR A 91 16.07 13.77 3.61
N ALA A 92 15.09 13.13 4.22
CA ALA A 92 15.25 12.63 5.57
C ALA A 92 16.41 11.62 5.60
N PRO A 93 17.30 11.73 6.56
CA PRO A 93 18.44 10.84 6.59
C PRO A 93 18.02 9.40 6.79
N PHE A 94 18.49 8.54 5.90
CA PHE A 94 18.36 7.10 6.11
C PHE A 94 19.22 6.74 7.31
N LYS A 95 18.60 6.19 8.32
CA LYS A 95 19.37 5.56 9.37
C LYS A 95 19.92 4.26 8.81
N VAL A 96 21.15 4.32 8.37
CA VAL A 96 21.86 3.11 8.01
C VAL A 96 22.05 2.31 9.29
N GLN A 97 21.39 1.17 9.35
CA GLN A 97 21.70 0.24 10.44
C GLN A 97 23.12 -0.21 10.26
N LYS A 98 23.94 0.16 11.20
CA LYS A 98 25.29 -0.39 11.25
C LYS A 98 25.17 -1.86 11.59
N ASN A 99 25.45 -2.67 10.62
CA ASN A 99 25.66 -4.10 10.88
C ASN A 99 27.01 -4.27 11.53
N HIS A 100 26.98 -4.64 12.74
CA HIS A 100 28.17 -5.07 13.46
C HIS A 100 28.22 -6.56 13.57
#